data_446eb82f4414e7ebd85f856827dc6f93
#
_entry.id   446eb82f4414e7ebd85f856827dc6f93
#
_cell.length_a   1.000
_cell.length_b   1.000
_cell.length_c   1.000
_cell.angle_alpha   90.00
_cell.angle_beta   90.00
_cell.angle_gamma   90.00
#
_symmetry.space_group_name_H-M   'P 1'
#
loop_
_entity.id
_entity.type
_entity.pdbx_description
1 polymer ?
#
loop_
_entity_poly.entity_id
_entity_poly.type
_entity_poly.pdbx_seq_one_letter_code
_entity_poly.pdbx_strand_id
1 'polypeptide(L)'
;TKATYLVEHLSDIVPTIFEAYRTAIEGEPGPVFVEIPVNLQTHSIDNGSLPVFDGHRITPPLDMAAIELAAEMLAKAEHPGILIGWGAREASESIQALASHLNAPVATTLQGLSVFPARHPLHTGMGFGPAAVPAAQHAFANCDCLLAIATRFSEIPTGNYGLNMPEALIHVDINPAVFNANYPAELTLLGDAADVAAALTEAIKKHVLTSAPDNTLLTKIATDKRNYLADWQKQSGKRVNPARFFTALRQHMPDDALVACDDGNHMFLAAELLPIHHPGGFICPGDFNAMGYGVPAANALKMAHPQCTVIGLVGDAAMMMTGMEALTASKYQLGVIYCLFNDGEISGEIRQLPGQVTQMIKLGEADWVSFAHAIGCEYVAIEDNDDIESALDTAFSLATENRPVMIDILIDYSRQSAFSEGIRATRPKHFAYPSKARMFARALKEKIIG
;
A
#
# COMPACT_ATOMS: atom_id res chain seq x y z
N THR A 1 14.88 -13.96 4.20
CA THR A 1 15.38 -14.53 2.93
C THR A 1 14.80 -15.93 2.71
N LYS A 2 14.48 -16.25 1.44
CA LYS A 2 13.97 -17.59 1.06
C LYS A 2 15.08 -18.65 1.15
N ALA A 3 16.30 -18.28 0.77
CA ALA A 3 17.47 -19.15 0.85
C ALA A 3 18.76 -18.33 0.99
N THR A 4 19.81 -19.00 1.42
CA THR A 4 21.19 -18.47 1.48
C THR A 4 22.12 -19.42 0.77
N TYR A 5 23.04 -18.87 -0.01
CA TYR A 5 24.00 -19.60 -0.81
C TYR A 5 25.41 -19.11 -0.50
N LEU A 6 26.35 -20.01 -0.32
CA LEU A 6 27.78 -19.72 -0.24
C LEU A 6 28.46 -20.32 -1.47
N VAL A 7 29.16 -19.50 -2.24
CA VAL A 7 29.95 -19.95 -3.38
C VAL A 7 31.33 -20.44 -2.86
N GLU A 8 31.64 -21.70 -3.07
CA GLU A 8 32.92 -22.30 -2.60
C GLU A 8 33.99 -22.34 -3.70
N HIS A 9 33.56 -22.46 -4.98
CA HIS A 9 34.49 -22.53 -6.13
C HIS A 9 34.11 -21.56 -7.23
N LEU A 10 35.10 -21.11 -8.01
CA LEU A 10 34.87 -20.16 -9.15
C LEU A 10 33.88 -20.70 -10.19
N SER A 11 33.92 -22.02 -10.44
CA SER A 11 33.00 -22.69 -11.36
C SER A 11 31.53 -22.61 -10.94
N ASP A 12 31.28 -22.40 -9.65
CA ASP A 12 29.93 -22.47 -9.06
C ASP A 12 29.24 -21.12 -9.05
N ILE A 13 29.94 -20.02 -9.37
CA ILE A 13 29.35 -18.66 -9.36
C ILE A 13 28.09 -18.59 -10.24
N VAL A 14 28.21 -18.96 -11.53
CA VAL A 14 27.10 -18.84 -12.48
C VAL A 14 25.95 -19.81 -12.14
N PRO A 15 26.18 -21.12 -11.89
CA PRO A 15 25.13 -22.02 -11.44
C PRO A 15 24.41 -21.54 -10.19
N THR A 16 25.16 -21.06 -9.18
CA THR A 16 24.59 -20.57 -7.92
C THR A 16 23.73 -19.32 -8.14
N ILE A 17 24.18 -18.38 -8.97
CA ILE A 17 23.37 -17.19 -9.29
C ILE A 17 22.07 -17.59 -10.00
N PHE A 18 22.12 -18.53 -10.93
CA PHE A 18 20.92 -19.01 -11.64
C PHE A 18 19.94 -19.70 -10.68
N GLU A 19 20.45 -20.55 -9.79
CA GLU A 19 19.64 -21.22 -8.77
C GLU A 19 19.04 -20.22 -7.78
N ALA A 20 19.85 -19.27 -7.29
CA ALA A 20 19.37 -18.20 -6.42
C ALA A 20 18.26 -17.37 -7.07
N TYR A 21 18.41 -17.04 -8.35
CA TYR A 21 17.37 -16.31 -9.08
C TYR A 21 16.09 -17.14 -9.23
N ARG A 22 16.17 -18.41 -9.60
CA ARG A 22 14.99 -19.30 -9.66
C ARG A 22 14.30 -19.36 -8.31
N THR A 23 15.03 -19.58 -7.24
CA THR A 23 14.48 -19.59 -5.87
C THR A 23 13.83 -18.26 -5.51
N ALA A 24 14.40 -17.13 -5.94
CA ALA A 24 13.83 -15.81 -5.66
C ALA A 24 12.47 -15.61 -6.31
N ILE A 25 12.25 -16.13 -7.53
CA ILE A 25 11.00 -15.90 -8.29
C ILE A 25 9.98 -17.03 -8.17
N GLU A 26 10.36 -18.22 -7.70
CA GLU A 26 9.47 -19.38 -7.58
C GLU A 26 8.42 -19.17 -6.49
N GLY A 27 7.16 -19.59 -6.76
CA GLY A 27 6.05 -19.43 -5.83
C GLY A 27 5.84 -17.96 -5.44
N GLU A 28 5.74 -17.66 -4.14
CA GLU A 28 5.77 -16.28 -3.66
C GLU A 28 7.18 -15.70 -3.86
N PRO A 29 7.35 -14.66 -4.71
CA PRO A 29 8.66 -14.05 -4.92
C PRO A 29 9.22 -13.45 -3.62
N GLY A 30 10.54 -13.61 -3.43
CA GLY A 30 11.17 -13.11 -2.22
C GLY A 30 12.70 -13.08 -2.31
N PRO A 31 13.36 -12.39 -1.36
CA PRO A 31 14.81 -12.21 -1.40
C PRO A 31 15.56 -13.51 -1.12
N VAL A 32 16.71 -13.66 -1.79
CA VAL A 32 17.72 -14.66 -1.52
C VAL A 32 19.04 -13.97 -1.22
N PHE A 33 19.92 -14.63 -0.49
CA PHE A 33 21.25 -14.12 -0.19
C PHE A 33 22.30 -15.01 -0.84
N VAL A 34 23.24 -14.40 -1.57
CA VAL A 34 24.38 -15.10 -2.18
C VAL A 34 25.67 -14.48 -1.68
N GLU A 35 26.50 -15.26 -1.03
CA GLU A 35 27.85 -14.87 -0.60
C GLU A 35 28.89 -15.37 -1.60
N ILE A 36 29.68 -14.46 -2.14
CA ILE A 36 30.83 -14.76 -3.01
C ILE A 36 32.06 -14.23 -2.31
N PRO A 37 32.92 -15.10 -1.72
CA PRO A 37 34.13 -14.70 -1.02
C PRO A 37 35.08 -13.88 -1.90
N VAL A 38 35.75 -12.89 -1.30
CA VAL A 38 36.65 -11.96 -2.02
C VAL A 38 37.79 -12.68 -2.76
N ASN A 39 38.33 -13.73 -2.17
CA ASN A 39 39.37 -14.54 -2.80
C ASN A 39 38.90 -15.15 -4.14
N LEU A 40 37.62 -15.50 -4.29
CA LEU A 40 37.08 -15.97 -5.57
C LEU A 40 36.91 -14.84 -6.57
N GLN A 41 36.53 -13.62 -6.12
CA GLN A 41 36.32 -12.47 -6.98
C GLN A 41 37.62 -11.94 -7.63
N THR A 42 38.77 -12.26 -7.08
CA THR A 42 40.09 -11.83 -7.58
C THR A 42 40.75 -12.80 -8.56
N HIS A 43 40.10 -13.92 -8.84
CA HIS A 43 40.62 -14.94 -9.76
C HIS A 43 39.80 -14.99 -11.05
N SER A 44 40.39 -15.52 -12.11
CA SER A 44 39.75 -15.77 -13.39
C SER A 44 39.77 -17.28 -13.68
N ILE A 45 38.72 -17.73 -14.33
CA ILE A 45 38.59 -19.10 -14.81
C ILE A 45 38.10 -19.07 -16.25
N ASP A 46 38.56 -20.00 -17.08
CA ASP A 46 38.00 -20.24 -18.39
C ASP A 46 36.71 -21.07 -18.23
N ASN A 47 35.57 -20.44 -18.39
CA ASN A 47 34.27 -21.10 -18.23
C ASN A 47 33.75 -21.75 -19.52
N GLY A 48 34.48 -21.70 -20.63
CA GLY A 48 33.97 -22.14 -21.92
C GLY A 48 32.70 -21.36 -22.31
N SER A 49 31.65 -22.07 -22.70
CA SER A 49 30.33 -21.46 -22.94
C SER A 49 29.52 -21.38 -21.64
N LEU A 50 29.12 -20.16 -21.26
CA LEU A 50 28.20 -19.99 -20.15
C LEU A 50 26.84 -20.60 -20.45
N PRO A 51 26.17 -21.27 -19.47
CA PRO A 51 24.81 -21.76 -19.68
C PRO A 51 23.84 -20.58 -19.92
N VAL A 52 22.84 -20.83 -20.75
CA VAL A 52 21.74 -19.86 -20.93
C VAL A 52 20.81 -19.94 -19.72
N PHE A 53 20.50 -18.82 -19.15
CA PHE A 53 19.55 -18.75 -18.05
C PHE A 53 18.12 -18.87 -18.59
N ASP A 54 17.38 -19.84 -18.08
CA ASP A 54 15.93 -19.94 -18.26
C ASP A 54 15.24 -19.46 -16.98
N GLY A 55 14.73 -18.23 -17.02
CA GLY A 55 14.10 -17.54 -15.88
C GLY A 55 12.59 -17.65 -15.86
N HIS A 56 11.98 -18.65 -16.44
CA HIS A 56 10.53 -18.83 -16.38
C HIS A 56 10.08 -19.11 -14.94
N ARG A 57 9.13 -18.29 -14.46
CA ARG A 57 8.46 -18.51 -13.18
C ARG A 57 7.52 -19.71 -13.31
N ILE A 58 7.66 -20.67 -12.41
CA ILE A 58 6.78 -21.82 -12.31
C ILE A 58 5.65 -21.45 -11.33
N THR A 59 4.40 -21.47 -11.82
CA THR A 59 3.21 -21.28 -10.97
C THR A 59 2.59 -22.64 -10.62
N PRO A 60 1.98 -22.79 -9.44
CA PRO A 60 1.24 -24.00 -9.09
C PRO A 60 0.11 -24.29 -10.10
N PRO A 61 -0.14 -25.55 -10.47
CA PRO A 61 -1.28 -25.88 -11.31
C PRO A 61 -2.60 -25.59 -10.59
N LEU A 62 -3.61 -25.12 -11.33
CA LEU A 62 -4.91 -24.81 -10.76
C LEU A 62 -5.71 -26.09 -10.46
N ASP A 63 -6.35 -26.13 -9.28
CA ASP A 63 -7.39 -27.10 -8.97
C ASP A 63 -8.74 -26.61 -9.54
N MET A 64 -9.09 -27.10 -10.72
CA MET A 64 -10.32 -26.69 -11.41
C MET A 64 -11.59 -27.11 -10.67
N ALA A 65 -11.54 -28.17 -9.84
CA ALA A 65 -12.70 -28.57 -9.02
C ALA A 65 -12.92 -27.57 -7.87
N ALA A 66 -11.83 -27.12 -7.24
CA ALA A 66 -11.89 -26.06 -6.22
C ALA A 66 -12.32 -24.71 -6.81
N ILE A 67 -11.88 -24.37 -8.04
CA ILE A 67 -12.35 -23.18 -8.78
C ILE A 67 -13.86 -23.22 -9.01
N GLU A 68 -14.40 -24.36 -9.47
CA GLU A 68 -15.84 -24.51 -9.70
C GLU A 68 -16.63 -24.40 -8.40
N LEU A 69 -16.14 -25.01 -7.31
CA LEU A 69 -16.76 -24.88 -5.98
C LEU A 69 -16.76 -23.41 -5.50
N ALA A 70 -15.65 -22.68 -5.68
CA ALA A 70 -15.58 -21.27 -5.34
C ALA A 70 -16.59 -20.44 -6.14
N ALA A 71 -16.73 -20.74 -7.44
CA ALA A 71 -17.70 -20.08 -8.30
C ALA A 71 -19.14 -20.33 -7.82
N GLU A 72 -19.46 -21.57 -7.43
CA GLU A 72 -20.77 -21.90 -6.83
C GLU A 72 -21.03 -21.18 -5.51
N MET A 73 -20.01 -21.08 -4.62
CA MET A 73 -20.15 -20.36 -3.35
C MET A 73 -20.44 -18.87 -3.60
N LEU A 74 -19.68 -18.22 -4.49
CA LEU A 74 -19.88 -16.83 -4.85
C LEU A 74 -21.23 -16.58 -5.53
N ALA A 75 -21.69 -17.52 -6.36
CA ALA A 75 -22.97 -17.42 -7.05
C ALA A 75 -24.18 -17.57 -6.11
N LYS A 76 -24.02 -18.28 -5.00
CA LYS A 76 -25.07 -18.49 -3.96
C LYS A 76 -25.09 -17.36 -2.93
N ALA A 77 -24.03 -16.56 -2.83
CA ALA A 77 -23.95 -15.46 -1.90
C ALA A 77 -24.98 -14.37 -2.22
N GLU A 78 -25.65 -13.86 -1.19
CA GLU A 78 -26.55 -12.70 -1.33
C GLU A 78 -25.76 -11.38 -1.37
N HIS A 79 -24.65 -11.34 -0.64
CA HIS A 79 -23.78 -10.16 -0.51
C HIS A 79 -22.29 -10.54 -0.65
N PRO A 80 -21.84 -10.96 -1.85
CA PRO A 80 -20.44 -11.29 -2.06
C PRO A 80 -19.55 -10.03 -1.92
N GLY A 81 -18.34 -10.19 -1.38
CA GLY A 81 -17.34 -9.14 -1.28
C GLY A 81 -15.97 -9.62 -1.75
N ILE A 82 -15.11 -8.71 -2.17
CA ILE A 82 -13.75 -9.02 -2.63
C ILE A 82 -12.74 -8.18 -1.85
N LEU A 83 -11.73 -8.84 -1.26
CA LEU A 83 -10.56 -8.19 -0.64
C LEU A 83 -9.31 -8.56 -1.43
N ILE A 84 -8.53 -7.57 -1.85
CA ILE A 84 -7.34 -7.80 -2.67
C ILE A 84 -6.07 -7.24 -2.03
N GLY A 85 -5.01 -8.06 -2.09
CA GLY A 85 -3.67 -7.68 -1.65
C GLY A 85 -2.72 -7.40 -2.83
N TRP A 86 -1.46 -7.12 -2.49
CA TRP A 86 -0.42 -6.77 -3.45
C TRP A 86 -0.13 -7.84 -4.51
N GLY A 87 -0.17 -9.11 -4.13
CA GLY A 87 0.10 -10.21 -5.06
C GLY A 87 -0.88 -10.31 -6.23
N ALA A 88 -2.02 -9.60 -6.17
CA ALA A 88 -3.02 -9.56 -7.21
C ALA A 88 -2.81 -8.45 -8.25
N ARG A 89 -1.67 -7.74 -8.25
CA ARG A 89 -1.45 -6.57 -9.13
C ARG A 89 -1.57 -6.88 -10.62
N GLU A 90 -1.17 -8.09 -11.03
CA GLU A 90 -1.25 -8.54 -12.43
C GLU A 90 -2.64 -9.11 -12.79
N ALA A 91 -3.52 -9.27 -11.79
CA ALA A 91 -4.89 -9.76 -11.94
C ALA A 91 -5.94 -8.65 -12.06
N SER A 92 -5.53 -7.37 -12.11
CA SER A 92 -6.43 -6.21 -12.01
C SER A 92 -7.63 -6.28 -12.98
N GLU A 93 -7.40 -6.58 -14.25
CA GLU A 93 -8.47 -6.67 -15.27
C GLU A 93 -9.46 -7.82 -14.98
N SER A 94 -8.95 -8.99 -14.67
CA SER A 94 -9.79 -10.17 -14.33
C SER A 94 -10.62 -9.90 -13.07
N ILE A 95 -10.04 -9.23 -12.07
CA ILE A 95 -10.75 -8.88 -10.82
C ILE A 95 -11.82 -7.81 -11.09
N GLN A 96 -11.56 -6.82 -11.95
CA GLN A 96 -12.57 -5.84 -12.35
C GLN A 96 -13.76 -6.50 -13.06
N ALA A 97 -13.48 -7.45 -13.97
CA ALA A 97 -14.51 -8.21 -14.65
C ALA A 97 -15.33 -9.08 -13.67
N LEU A 98 -14.65 -9.78 -12.76
CA LEU A 98 -15.28 -10.61 -11.73
C LEU A 98 -16.16 -9.77 -10.78
N ALA A 99 -15.63 -8.66 -10.27
CA ALA A 99 -16.37 -7.75 -9.39
C ALA A 99 -17.62 -7.20 -10.06
N SER A 100 -17.49 -6.77 -11.33
CA SER A 100 -18.63 -6.27 -12.12
C SER A 100 -19.70 -7.33 -12.38
N HIS A 101 -19.27 -8.57 -12.65
CA HIS A 101 -20.18 -9.68 -12.90
C HIS A 101 -20.98 -10.09 -11.66
N LEU A 102 -20.33 -10.05 -10.48
CA LEU A 102 -20.92 -10.37 -9.19
C LEU A 102 -21.64 -9.18 -8.54
N ASN A 103 -21.50 -7.96 -9.04
CA ASN A 103 -21.84 -6.71 -8.34
C ASN A 103 -21.22 -6.64 -6.93
N ALA A 104 -20.00 -7.18 -6.76
CA ALA A 104 -19.34 -7.29 -5.47
C ALA A 104 -18.49 -6.03 -5.17
N PRO A 105 -18.64 -5.41 -4.00
CA PRO A 105 -17.75 -4.33 -3.56
C PRO A 105 -16.33 -4.87 -3.40
N VAL A 106 -15.34 -4.02 -3.72
CA VAL A 106 -13.92 -4.37 -3.66
C VAL A 106 -13.21 -3.47 -2.67
N ALA A 107 -12.63 -4.08 -1.64
CA ALA A 107 -11.69 -3.44 -0.72
C ALA A 107 -10.27 -3.89 -1.04
N THR A 108 -9.28 -3.05 -0.69
CA THR A 108 -7.87 -3.35 -0.90
C THR A 108 -7.12 -3.42 0.43
N THR A 109 -5.99 -4.12 0.46
CA THR A 109 -5.02 -3.90 1.52
C THR A 109 -4.27 -2.59 1.26
N LEU A 110 -3.49 -2.09 2.21
CA LEU A 110 -2.66 -0.90 2.02
C LEU A 110 -1.70 -1.06 0.84
N GLN A 111 -0.95 -2.16 0.77
CA GLN A 111 -0.06 -2.46 -0.35
C GLN A 111 -0.83 -2.75 -1.64
N GLY A 112 -2.03 -3.34 -1.53
CA GLY A 112 -2.90 -3.62 -2.68
C GLY A 112 -3.69 -2.40 -3.18
N LEU A 113 -3.49 -1.21 -2.64
CA LEU A 113 -4.30 -0.01 -2.90
C LEU A 113 -4.47 0.29 -4.40
N SER A 114 -3.41 0.12 -5.18
CA SER A 114 -3.42 0.38 -6.62
C SER A 114 -3.80 -0.81 -7.50
N VAL A 115 -4.08 -1.98 -6.91
CA VAL A 115 -4.46 -3.17 -7.70
C VAL A 115 -5.83 -3.00 -8.35
N PHE A 116 -6.74 -2.30 -7.70
CA PHE A 116 -8.08 -2.03 -8.20
C PHE A 116 -8.28 -0.53 -8.40
N PRO A 117 -8.55 -0.05 -9.62
CA PRO A 117 -8.62 1.39 -9.90
C PRO A 117 -9.66 2.11 -9.03
N ALA A 118 -9.25 3.18 -8.34
CA ALA A 118 -10.14 3.93 -7.43
C ALA A 118 -11.36 4.56 -8.12
N ARG A 119 -11.30 4.75 -9.46
CA ARG A 119 -12.42 5.20 -10.29
C ARG A 119 -13.49 4.13 -10.55
N HIS A 120 -13.19 2.84 -10.30
CA HIS A 120 -14.18 1.79 -10.49
C HIS A 120 -15.34 1.96 -9.50
N PRO A 121 -16.61 1.87 -9.95
CA PRO A 121 -17.76 2.15 -9.07
C PRO A 121 -17.87 1.26 -7.84
N LEU A 122 -17.37 0.03 -7.92
CA LEU A 122 -17.36 -0.95 -6.83
C LEU A 122 -16.15 -0.83 -5.89
N HIS A 123 -15.17 0.06 -6.18
CA HIS A 123 -14.03 0.30 -5.28
C HIS A 123 -14.50 0.99 -4.00
N THR A 124 -14.17 0.44 -2.83
CA THR A 124 -14.63 0.99 -1.55
C THR A 124 -13.52 1.69 -0.75
N GLY A 125 -12.25 1.41 -1.03
CA GLY A 125 -11.09 1.93 -0.32
C GLY A 125 -10.27 0.85 0.37
N MET A 126 -9.41 1.27 1.29
CA MET A 126 -8.55 0.38 2.06
C MET A 126 -9.32 -0.33 3.17
N GLY A 127 -9.18 -1.65 3.24
CA GLY A 127 -9.78 -2.50 4.28
C GLY A 127 -11.29 -2.53 4.29
N PHE A 128 -11.84 -3.25 5.26
CA PHE A 128 -13.26 -3.23 5.62
C PHE A 128 -13.37 -3.40 7.15
N GLY A 129 -14.58 -3.24 7.71
CA GLY A 129 -14.75 -3.30 9.17
C GLY A 129 -14.38 -2.00 9.89
N PRO A 130 -14.10 -2.02 11.21
CA PRO A 130 -14.04 -0.80 12.05
C PRO A 130 -12.93 0.18 11.68
N ALA A 131 -11.85 -0.30 11.07
CA ALA A 131 -10.70 0.52 10.69
C ALA A 131 -10.74 1.00 9.23
N ALA A 132 -11.84 0.83 8.54
CA ALA A 132 -12.02 1.26 7.16
C ALA A 132 -12.81 2.57 7.05
N VAL A 133 -12.77 3.17 5.88
CA VAL A 133 -13.60 4.34 5.54
C VAL A 133 -15.09 3.96 5.45
N PRO A 134 -16.03 4.90 5.63
CA PRO A 134 -17.48 4.60 5.65
C PRO A 134 -17.98 3.83 4.43
N ALA A 135 -17.45 4.13 3.24
CA ALA A 135 -17.84 3.40 2.01
C ALA A 135 -17.56 1.90 2.11
N ALA A 136 -16.41 1.52 2.64
CA ALA A 136 -16.07 0.11 2.86
C ALA A 136 -16.86 -0.50 4.03
N GLN A 137 -16.98 0.20 5.16
CA GLN A 137 -17.77 -0.27 6.30
C GLN A 137 -19.20 -0.64 5.90
N HIS A 138 -19.84 0.23 5.15
CA HIS A 138 -21.24 0.04 4.77
C HIS A 138 -21.41 -1.00 3.65
N ALA A 139 -20.50 -1.02 2.67
CA ALA A 139 -20.59 -1.97 1.56
C ALA A 139 -20.36 -3.43 2.01
N PHE A 140 -19.54 -3.63 3.05
CA PHE A 140 -19.24 -4.96 3.59
C PHE A 140 -20.06 -5.34 4.84
N ALA A 141 -20.99 -4.49 5.28
CA ALA A 141 -21.72 -4.71 6.54
C ALA A 141 -22.49 -6.04 6.59
N ASN A 142 -23.00 -6.51 5.47
CA ASN A 142 -23.75 -7.74 5.33
C ASN A 142 -23.04 -8.79 4.46
N CYS A 143 -21.70 -8.64 4.26
CA CYS A 143 -20.95 -9.58 3.44
C CYS A 143 -21.08 -11.00 4.01
N ASP A 144 -21.60 -11.94 3.21
CA ASP A 144 -21.83 -13.34 3.58
C ASP A 144 -20.84 -14.30 2.95
N CYS A 145 -20.17 -13.89 1.84
CA CYS A 145 -19.09 -14.62 1.20
C CYS A 145 -17.98 -13.66 0.79
N LEU A 146 -16.79 -13.85 1.34
CA LEU A 146 -15.61 -13.03 1.03
C LEU A 146 -14.63 -13.80 0.16
N LEU A 147 -14.32 -13.25 -1.02
CA LEU A 147 -13.19 -13.69 -1.83
C LEU A 147 -11.97 -12.83 -1.49
N ALA A 148 -10.99 -13.42 -0.84
CA ALA A 148 -9.73 -12.77 -0.50
C ALA A 148 -8.63 -13.26 -1.44
N ILE A 149 -8.00 -12.34 -2.18
CA ILE A 149 -6.99 -12.65 -3.20
C ILE A 149 -5.65 -12.05 -2.81
N ALA A 150 -4.62 -12.90 -2.67
CA ALA A 150 -3.24 -12.52 -2.43
C ALA A 150 -3.08 -11.58 -1.23
N THR A 151 -3.71 -11.90 -0.12
CA THR A 151 -3.59 -11.19 1.16
C THR A 151 -3.24 -12.16 2.28
N ARG A 152 -2.25 -11.79 3.10
CA ARG A 152 -1.82 -12.60 4.25
C ARG A 152 -2.64 -12.36 5.51
N PHE A 153 -3.58 -11.42 5.47
CA PHE A 153 -4.34 -10.99 6.64
C PHE A 153 -3.43 -10.59 7.82
N SER A 154 -2.33 -9.88 7.52
CA SER A 154 -1.43 -9.33 8.53
C SER A 154 -2.07 -8.19 9.34
N GLU A 155 -1.35 -7.63 10.30
CA GLU A 155 -1.86 -6.65 11.27
C GLU A 155 -2.51 -5.43 10.59
N ILE A 156 -1.79 -4.80 9.64
CA ILE A 156 -2.26 -3.56 8.98
C ILE A 156 -3.53 -3.79 8.15
N PRO A 157 -3.58 -4.74 7.19
CA PRO A 157 -4.78 -4.97 6.38
C PRO A 157 -6.03 -5.32 7.17
N THR A 158 -5.85 -5.86 8.37
CA THR A 158 -6.95 -6.33 9.22
C THR A 158 -7.36 -5.33 10.31
N GLY A 159 -6.72 -4.15 10.34
CA GLY A 159 -6.95 -3.19 11.43
C GLY A 159 -6.64 -3.79 12.79
N ASN A 160 -5.44 -4.34 12.95
CA ASN A 160 -4.97 -5.02 14.16
C ASN A 160 -5.79 -6.28 14.49
N TYR A 161 -6.00 -7.14 13.48
CA TYR A 161 -6.80 -8.38 13.58
C TYR A 161 -8.24 -8.15 14.06
N GLY A 162 -8.80 -6.96 13.75
CA GLY A 162 -10.13 -6.54 14.18
C GLY A 162 -11.27 -6.86 13.21
N LEU A 163 -11.00 -7.60 12.12
CA LEU A 163 -12.02 -7.95 11.14
C LEU A 163 -12.96 -9.03 11.68
N ASN A 164 -14.25 -8.83 11.44
CA ASN A 164 -15.25 -9.89 11.55
C ASN A 164 -15.40 -10.51 10.16
N MET A 165 -14.80 -11.72 10.00
CA MET A 165 -14.92 -12.44 8.73
C MET A 165 -16.29 -13.06 8.58
N PRO A 166 -16.89 -13.09 7.36
CA PRO A 166 -18.04 -13.92 7.09
C PRO A 166 -17.69 -15.40 7.22
N GLU A 167 -18.70 -16.25 7.42
CA GLU A 167 -18.49 -17.71 7.52
C GLU A 167 -17.87 -18.27 6.24
N ALA A 168 -18.37 -17.84 5.06
CA ALA A 168 -17.83 -18.24 3.78
C ALA A 168 -16.63 -17.34 3.38
N LEU A 169 -15.41 -17.75 3.76
CA LEU A 169 -14.16 -17.16 3.32
C LEU A 169 -13.50 -18.07 2.27
N ILE A 170 -13.34 -17.56 1.05
CA ILE A 170 -12.52 -18.15 -0.02
C ILE A 170 -11.18 -17.43 -0.05
N HIS A 171 -10.09 -18.16 0.18
CA HIS A 171 -8.75 -17.56 0.25
C HIS A 171 -7.88 -18.05 -0.91
N VAL A 172 -7.45 -17.13 -1.76
CA VAL A 172 -6.56 -17.34 -2.90
C VAL A 172 -5.17 -16.82 -2.58
N ASP A 173 -4.17 -17.67 -2.65
CA ASP A 173 -2.77 -17.25 -2.52
C ASP A 173 -1.83 -18.22 -3.24
N ILE A 174 -0.65 -17.74 -3.61
CA ILE A 174 0.42 -18.56 -4.19
C ILE A 174 1.25 -19.28 -3.13
N ASN A 175 1.21 -18.79 -1.89
CA ASN A 175 1.94 -19.34 -0.75
C ASN A 175 0.98 -20.12 0.16
N PRO A 176 1.06 -21.46 0.20
CA PRO A 176 0.15 -22.27 1.03
C PRO A 176 0.33 -22.04 2.53
N ALA A 177 1.46 -21.47 2.97
CA ALA A 177 1.71 -21.22 4.39
C ALA A 177 0.86 -20.08 4.98
N VAL A 178 0.25 -19.24 4.13
CA VAL A 178 -0.62 -18.15 4.60
C VAL A 178 -2.05 -18.62 4.86
N PHE A 179 -2.45 -19.75 4.30
CA PHE A 179 -3.79 -20.28 4.49
C PHE A 179 -4.06 -20.64 5.95
N ASN A 180 -5.19 -20.18 6.47
CA ASN A 180 -5.63 -20.42 7.85
C ASN A 180 -4.68 -19.91 8.94
N ALA A 181 -3.68 -19.11 8.60
CA ALA A 181 -2.70 -18.60 9.57
C ALA A 181 -3.34 -17.60 10.55
N ASN A 182 -4.16 -16.67 10.06
CA ASN A 182 -4.78 -15.62 10.87
C ASN A 182 -6.31 -15.74 10.91
N TYR A 183 -6.92 -16.18 9.82
CA TYR A 183 -8.37 -16.39 9.70
C TYR A 183 -8.63 -17.73 9.00
N PRO A 184 -9.52 -18.57 9.54
CA PRO A 184 -9.88 -19.84 8.90
C PRO A 184 -10.67 -19.58 7.62
N ALA A 185 -10.26 -20.22 6.53
CA ALA A 185 -10.98 -20.19 5.25
C ALA A 185 -11.82 -21.46 5.10
N GLU A 186 -13.02 -21.33 4.55
CA GLU A 186 -13.86 -22.46 4.17
C GLU A 186 -13.29 -23.15 2.93
N LEU A 187 -12.73 -22.36 1.99
CA LEU A 187 -12.10 -22.87 0.79
C LEU A 187 -10.78 -22.14 0.52
N THR A 188 -9.73 -22.90 0.23
CA THR A 188 -8.43 -22.35 -0.17
C THR A 188 -8.11 -22.69 -1.62
N LEU A 189 -7.62 -21.70 -2.39
CA LEU A 189 -7.23 -21.86 -3.79
C LEU A 189 -5.74 -21.54 -3.93
N LEU A 190 -4.92 -22.58 -4.07
CA LEU A 190 -3.50 -22.42 -4.32
C LEU A 190 -3.27 -22.08 -5.79
N GLY A 191 -2.67 -20.93 -6.08
CA GLY A 191 -2.36 -20.53 -7.45
C GLY A 191 -1.91 -19.07 -7.56
N ASP A 192 -1.43 -18.71 -8.74
CA ASP A 192 -1.18 -17.32 -9.08
C ASP A 192 -2.50 -16.55 -9.15
N ALA A 193 -2.52 -15.34 -8.61
CA ALA A 193 -3.73 -14.53 -8.51
C ALA A 193 -4.36 -14.23 -9.89
N ALA A 194 -3.55 -14.02 -10.93
CA ALA A 194 -4.04 -13.73 -12.27
C ALA A 194 -4.67 -14.99 -12.90
N ASP A 195 -4.03 -16.14 -12.77
CA ASP A 195 -4.54 -17.42 -13.28
C ASP A 195 -5.85 -17.81 -12.57
N VAL A 196 -5.88 -17.70 -11.24
CA VAL A 196 -7.09 -18.01 -10.44
C VAL A 196 -8.22 -17.04 -10.76
N ALA A 197 -7.97 -15.73 -10.82
CA ALA A 197 -9.01 -14.74 -11.11
C ALA A 197 -9.59 -14.91 -12.50
N ALA A 198 -8.76 -15.24 -13.51
CA ALA A 198 -9.22 -15.53 -14.85
C ALA A 198 -10.09 -16.80 -14.89
N ALA A 199 -9.66 -17.88 -14.23
CA ALA A 199 -10.41 -19.14 -14.16
C ALA A 199 -11.75 -18.97 -13.42
N LEU A 200 -11.76 -18.22 -12.29
CA LEU A 200 -12.98 -17.89 -11.56
C LEU A 200 -13.95 -17.06 -12.40
N THR A 201 -13.44 -16.09 -13.15
CA THR A 201 -14.26 -15.25 -14.03
C THR A 201 -14.97 -16.10 -15.10
N GLU A 202 -14.30 -17.11 -15.65
CA GLU A 202 -14.93 -18.03 -16.61
C GLU A 202 -15.89 -19.01 -15.93
N ALA A 203 -15.56 -19.51 -14.73
CA ALA A 203 -16.44 -20.42 -14.01
C ALA A 203 -17.74 -19.73 -13.57
N ILE A 204 -17.65 -18.52 -13.01
CA ILE A 204 -18.83 -17.79 -12.50
C ILE A 204 -19.86 -17.47 -13.58
N LYS A 205 -19.43 -17.26 -14.84
CA LYS A 205 -20.34 -17.03 -15.99
C LYS A 205 -21.31 -18.18 -16.24
N LYS A 206 -21.00 -19.39 -15.78
CA LYS A 206 -21.88 -20.56 -15.89
C LYS A 206 -23.00 -20.55 -14.86
N HIS A 207 -22.76 -19.91 -13.72
CA HIS A 207 -23.67 -19.93 -12.54
C HIS A 207 -24.49 -18.64 -12.43
N VAL A 208 -23.94 -17.51 -12.81
CA VAL A 208 -24.59 -16.20 -12.69
C VAL A 208 -24.75 -15.61 -14.08
N LEU A 209 -26.00 -15.40 -14.51
CA LEU A 209 -26.28 -14.53 -15.65
C LEU A 209 -25.88 -13.11 -15.27
N THR A 210 -25.21 -12.40 -16.18
CA THR A 210 -24.81 -11.00 -15.94
C THR A 210 -26.02 -10.20 -15.45
N SER A 211 -26.02 -9.87 -14.17
CA SER A 211 -27.09 -9.06 -13.58
C SER A 211 -26.87 -7.58 -13.92
N ALA A 212 -27.99 -6.84 -14.01
CA ALA A 212 -27.88 -5.39 -14.10
C ALA A 212 -27.12 -4.85 -12.86
N PRO A 213 -26.31 -3.77 -13.02
CA PRO A 213 -25.59 -3.18 -11.88
C PRO A 213 -26.54 -2.84 -10.74
N ASP A 214 -26.17 -3.16 -9.51
CA ASP A 214 -26.92 -2.73 -8.32
C ASP A 214 -26.69 -1.24 -8.09
N ASN A 215 -27.57 -0.43 -8.68
CA ASN A 215 -27.52 1.01 -8.57
C ASN A 215 -27.61 1.51 -7.12
N THR A 216 -28.22 0.74 -6.21
CA THR A 216 -28.33 1.09 -4.79
C THR A 216 -26.96 1.02 -4.13
N LEU A 217 -26.23 -0.09 -4.33
CA LEU A 217 -24.88 -0.27 -3.83
C LEU A 217 -23.92 0.79 -4.42
N LEU A 218 -23.91 0.95 -5.74
CA LEU A 218 -23.04 1.92 -6.42
C LEU A 218 -23.30 3.35 -5.94
N THR A 219 -24.56 3.75 -5.82
CA THR A 219 -24.97 5.09 -5.33
C THR A 219 -24.52 5.28 -3.88
N LYS A 220 -24.63 4.24 -3.05
CA LYS A 220 -24.21 4.29 -1.65
C LYS A 220 -22.71 4.46 -1.54
N ILE A 221 -21.91 3.65 -2.24
CA ILE A 221 -20.45 3.76 -2.27
C ILE A 221 -20.02 5.19 -2.70
N ALA A 222 -20.57 5.68 -3.80
CA ALA A 222 -20.25 7.01 -4.32
C ALA A 222 -20.63 8.13 -3.33
N THR A 223 -21.77 7.99 -2.66
CA THR A 223 -22.26 8.98 -1.69
C THR A 223 -21.38 8.97 -0.43
N ASP A 224 -21.05 7.79 0.10
CA ASP A 224 -20.22 7.68 1.29
C ASP A 224 -18.80 8.24 1.04
N LYS A 225 -18.19 7.95 -0.11
CA LYS A 225 -16.90 8.54 -0.50
C LYS A 225 -16.95 10.07 -0.58
N ARG A 226 -17.96 10.59 -1.26
CA ARG A 226 -18.14 12.05 -1.39
C ARG A 226 -18.37 12.72 -0.04
N ASN A 227 -19.19 12.14 0.82
CA ASN A 227 -19.48 12.68 2.14
C ASN A 227 -18.23 12.65 3.04
N TYR A 228 -17.46 11.55 2.99
CA TYR A 228 -16.22 11.40 3.74
C TYR A 228 -15.19 12.47 3.34
N LEU A 229 -14.98 12.66 2.03
CA LEU A 229 -14.07 13.70 1.51
C LEU A 229 -14.56 15.10 1.89
N ALA A 230 -15.87 15.40 1.71
CA ALA A 230 -16.45 16.69 2.05
C ALA A 230 -16.34 17.01 3.56
N ASP A 231 -16.45 15.99 4.41
CA ASP A 231 -16.28 16.15 5.85
C ASP A 231 -14.81 16.46 6.22
N TRP A 232 -13.84 15.82 5.58
CA TRP A 232 -12.44 16.17 5.71
C TRP A 232 -12.14 17.59 5.25
N GLN A 233 -12.71 18.03 4.12
CA GLN A 233 -12.48 19.38 3.57
C GLN A 233 -13.04 20.51 4.43
N LYS A 234 -14.00 20.23 5.33
CA LYS A 234 -14.54 21.20 6.29
C LYS A 234 -13.60 21.51 7.45
N GLN A 235 -12.59 20.64 7.70
CA GLN A 235 -11.65 20.90 8.76
C GLN A 235 -10.93 22.23 8.52
N SER A 236 -11.05 23.12 9.48
CA SER A 236 -10.40 24.44 9.46
C SER A 236 -9.24 24.44 10.43
N GLY A 237 -8.04 24.71 9.95
CA GLY A 237 -6.81 24.86 10.71
C GLY A 237 -5.95 25.95 10.12
N LYS A 238 -4.85 26.29 10.78
CA LYS A 238 -3.84 27.21 10.22
C LYS A 238 -2.86 26.53 9.29
N ARG A 239 -2.81 25.19 9.31
CA ARG A 239 -1.95 24.36 8.48
C ARG A 239 -2.74 23.78 7.31
N VAL A 240 -2.05 23.14 6.40
CA VAL A 240 -2.58 22.53 5.18
C VAL A 240 -3.52 21.37 5.50
N ASN A 241 -4.76 21.47 5.01
CA ASN A 241 -5.75 20.40 5.14
C ASN A 241 -5.37 19.22 4.22
N PRO A 242 -5.19 17.98 4.76
CA PRO A 242 -4.81 16.83 3.96
C PRO A 242 -5.75 16.54 2.78
N ALA A 243 -7.06 16.66 2.98
CA ALA A 243 -8.03 16.37 1.91
C ALA A 243 -7.98 17.39 0.79
N ARG A 244 -7.72 18.68 1.08
CA ARG A 244 -7.51 19.69 0.06
C ARG A 244 -6.24 19.42 -0.72
N PHE A 245 -5.14 19.13 -0.03
CA PHE A 245 -3.87 18.79 -0.65
C PHE A 245 -3.99 17.56 -1.58
N PHE A 246 -4.51 16.43 -1.09
CA PHE A 246 -4.63 15.21 -1.89
C PHE A 246 -5.65 15.36 -3.05
N THR A 247 -6.68 16.18 -2.90
CA THR A 247 -7.60 16.50 -3.99
C THR A 247 -6.89 17.27 -5.11
N ALA A 248 -6.17 18.32 -4.77
CA ALA A 248 -5.41 19.12 -5.74
C ALA A 248 -4.28 18.28 -6.37
N LEU A 249 -3.53 17.53 -5.55
CA LEU A 249 -2.49 16.62 -6.05
C LEU A 249 -3.07 15.65 -7.10
N ARG A 250 -4.22 15.02 -6.83
CA ARG A 250 -4.85 14.10 -7.80
C ARG A 250 -5.24 14.81 -9.11
N GLN A 251 -5.63 16.07 -9.06
CA GLN A 251 -5.99 16.84 -10.25
C GLN A 251 -4.78 17.15 -11.14
N HIS A 252 -3.60 17.35 -10.54
CA HIS A 252 -2.34 17.56 -11.26
C HIS A 252 -1.69 16.27 -11.76
N MET A 253 -1.98 15.14 -11.11
CA MET A 253 -1.40 13.84 -11.47
C MET A 253 -2.01 13.28 -12.76
N PRO A 254 -1.20 12.86 -13.74
CA PRO A 254 -1.66 11.96 -14.81
C PRO A 254 -2.23 10.64 -14.23
N ASP A 255 -3.06 9.96 -14.99
CA ASP A 255 -3.66 8.70 -14.56
C ASP A 255 -2.62 7.58 -14.35
N ASP A 256 -1.50 7.64 -15.08
CA ASP A 256 -0.37 6.71 -15.03
C ASP A 256 0.76 7.15 -14.08
N ALA A 257 0.53 8.19 -13.28
CA ALA A 257 1.48 8.63 -12.29
C ALA A 257 1.78 7.54 -11.25
N LEU A 258 3.05 7.47 -10.83
CA LEU A 258 3.54 6.52 -9.85
C LEU A 258 3.83 7.22 -8.52
N VAL A 259 3.39 6.62 -7.44
CA VAL A 259 3.55 7.15 -6.07
C VAL A 259 4.38 6.18 -5.24
N ALA A 260 5.50 6.65 -4.70
CA ALA A 260 6.23 5.99 -3.63
C ALA A 260 5.89 6.67 -2.31
N CYS A 261 5.29 5.93 -1.39
CA CYS A 261 4.88 6.47 -0.10
C CYS A 261 5.76 5.90 1.02
N ASP A 262 6.30 6.78 1.87
CA ASP A 262 7.01 6.39 3.08
C ASP A 262 6.04 6.00 4.20
N ASP A 263 6.55 5.36 5.25
CA ASP A 263 5.74 5.03 6.43
C ASP A 263 5.47 6.27 7.31
N GLY A 264 4.23 6.40 7.76
CA GLY A 264 3.79 7.48 8.65
C GLY A 264 2.32 7.85 8.48
N ASN A 265 1.88 8.91 9.17
CA ASN A 265 0.49 9.41 9.09
C ASN A 265 0.05 9.74 7.65
N HIS A 266 0.95 10.29 6.85
CA HIS A 266 0.70 10.62 5.45
C HIS A 266 0.36 9.39 4.61
N MET A 267 0.89 8.22 4.93
CA MET A 267 0.59 6.97 4.22
C MET A 267 -0.87 6.54 4.40
N PHE A 268 -1.38 6.57 5.62
CA PHE A 268 -2.79 6.22 5.88
C PHE A 268 -3.75 7.27 5.32
N LEU A 269 -3.37 8.56 5.39
CA LEU A 269 -4.16 9.63 4.77
C LEU A 269 -4.16 9.53 3.24
N ALA A 270 -3.02 9.22 2.62
CA ALA A 270 -2.94 8.96 1.18
C ALA A 270 -3.82 7.77 0.77
N ALA A 271 -3.79 6.68 1.54
CA ALA A 271 -4.62 5.50 1.28
C ALA A 271 -6.14 5.79 1.32
N GLU A 272 -6.57 6.79 2.11
CA GLU A 272 -7.98 7.17 2.23
C GLU A 272 -8.41 8.31 1.31
N LEU A 273 -7.49 9.24 0.99
CA LEU A 273 -7.81 10.54 0.37
C LEU A 273 -7.21 10.72 -1.04
N LEU A 274 -6.21 9.91 -1.45
CA LEU A 274 -5.59 9.98 -2.77
C LEU A 274 -6.08 8.84 -3.67
N PRO A 275 -7.00 9.07 -4.62
CA PRO A 275 -7.42 8.04 -5.56
C PRO A 275 -6.29 7.62 -6.51
N ILE A 276 -5.94 6.34 -6.54
CA ILE A 276 -4.97 5.76 -7.49
C ILE A 276 -5.72 5.03 -8.59
N HIS A 277 -5.39 5.33 -9.85
CA HIS A 277 -6.12 4.82 -11.02
C HIS A 277 -5.34 3.80 -11.84
N HIS A 278 -4.01 3.80 -11.70
CA HIS A 278 -3.13 2.91 -12.45
C HIS A 278 -2.77 1.68 -11.60
N PRO A 279 -2.97 0.45 -12.09
CA PRO A 279 -2.50 -0.75 -11.41
C PRO A 279 -0.98 -0.71 -11.18
N GLY A 280 -0.55 -0.93 -9.93
CA GLY A 280 0.87 -0.78 -9.55
C GLY A 280 1.32 0.67 -9.33
N GLY A 281 0.43 1.65 -9.48
CA GLY A 281 0.74 3.09 -9.34
C GLY A 281 0.99 3.57 -7.91
N PHE A 282 0.93 2.71 -6.89
CA PHE A 282 1.22 3.05 -5.50
C PHE A 282 2.06 1.96 -4.86
N ILE A 283 3.22 2.32 -4.31
CA ILE A 283 4.08 1.43 -3.55
C ILE A 283 4.41 2.02 -2.18
N CYS A 284 4.47 1.17 -1.17
CA CYS A 284 4.81 1.56 0.20
C CYS A 284 5.48 0.38 0.95
N PRO A 285 6.17 0.62 2.08
CA PRO A 285 6.86 -0.43 2.86
C PRO A 285 5.94 -1.30 3.72
N GLY A 286 4.69 -1.37 3.41
CA GLY A 286 3.49 -1.92 4.03
C GLY A 286 3.60 -2.90 5.18
N ASP A 287 4.21 -4.07 5.02
CA ASP A 287 4.28 -5.07 6.10
C ASP A 287 5.43 -4.83 7.09
N PHE A 288 6.53 -4.25 6.63
CA PHE A 288 7.70 -3.98 7.47
C PHE A 288 7.67 -2.57 8.08
N ASN A 289 6.94 -1.65 7.46
CA ASN A 289 6.75 -0.26 7.87
C ASN A 289 8.07 0.49 8.15
N ALA A 290 9.04 0.32 7.24
CA ALA A 290 10.34 0.98 7.36
C ALA A 290 10.25 2.43 6.91
N MET A 291 10.48 3.36 7.83
CA MET A 291 10.71 4.77 7.50
C MET A 291 12.02 4.94 6.70
N GLY A 292 12.03 5.92 5.78
CA GLY A 292 13.16 6.15 4.86
C GLY A 292 13.05 5.36 3.54
N TYR A 293 11.93 4.74 3.27
CA TYR A 293 11.65 4.03 2.03
C TYR A 293 11.35 4.98 0.86
N GLY A 294 10.61 6.06 1.11
CA GLY A 294 9.95 6.89 0.09
C GLY A 294 10.91 7.55 -0.90
N VAL A 295 12.00 8.17 -0.44
CA VAL A 295 12.95 8.88 -1.31
C VAL A 295 13.68 7.93 -2.27
N PRO A 296 14.38 6.86 -1.80
CA PRO A 296 15.04 5.93 -2.71
C PRO A 296 14.07 5.18 -3.61
N ALA A 297 12.87 4.84 -3.14
CA ALA A 297 11.86 4.19 -3.95
C ALA A 297 11.32 5.09 -5.07
N ALA A 298 11.11 6.39 -4.81
CA ALA A 298 10.71 7.35 -5.84
C ALA A 298 11.80 7.50 -6.91
N ASN A 299 13.08 7.56 -6.52
CA ASN A 299 14.20 7.57 -7.45
C ASN A 299 14.20 6.32 -8.34
N ALA A 300 14.05 5.15 -7.72
CA ALA A 300 14.03 3.87 -8.44
C ALA A 300 12.85 3.79 -9.42
N LEU A 301 11.65 4.23 -9.01
CA LEU A 301 10.49 4.31 -9.90
C LEU A 301 10.77 5.21 -11.11
N LYS A 302 11.35 6.40 -10.90
CA LYS A 302 11.65 7.33 -12.01
C LYS A 302 12.72 6.78 -12.94
N MET A 303 13.71 6.06 -12.42
CA MET A 303 14.73 5.39 -13.24
C MET A 303 14.12 4.24 -14.05
N ALA A 304 13.23 3.46 -13.45
CA ALA A 304 12.57 2.34 -14.13
C ALA A 304 11.50 2.81 -15.14
N HIS A 305 10.84 3.92 -14.86
CA HIS A 305 9.75 4.50 -15.66
C HIS A 305 10.02 5.98 -15.98
N PRO A 306 11.02 6.29 -16.82
CA PRO A 306 11.49 7.67 -17.05
C PRO A 306 10.42 8.60 -17.64
N GLN A 307 9.41 8.05 -18.31
CA GLN A 307 8.32 8.83 -18.92
C GLN A 307 7.18 9.13 -17.95
N CYS A 308 7.05 8.38 -16.85
CA CYS A 308 5.98 8.59 -15.89
C CYS A 308 6.29 9.75 -14.94
N THR A 309 5.25 10.45 -14.51
CA THR A 309 5.33 11.35 -13.36
C THR A 309 5.51 10.51 -12.10
N VAL A 310 6.51 10.84 -11.28
CA VAL A 310 6.80 10.14 -10.03
C VAL A 310 6.73 11.08 -8.86
N ILE A 311 5.98 10.67 -7.84
CA ILE A 311 5.74 11.42 -6.62
C ILE A 311 6.21 10.59 -5.42
N GLY A 312 7.08 11.17 -4.58
CA GLY A 312 7.44 10.64 -3.27
C GLY A 312 6.62 11.31 -2.17
N LEU A 313 5.84 10.55 -1.40
CA LEU A 313 5.17 11.06 -0.21
C LEU A 313 6.03 10.69 1.00
N VAL A 314 6.60 11.67 1.67
CA VAL A 314 7.66 11.45 2.67
C VAL A 314 7.39 12.30 3.91
N GLY A 315 7.43 11.71 5.10
CA GLY A 315 7.39 12.47 6.36
C GLY A 315 8.73 13.13 6.66
N ASP A 316 8.73 14.18 7.47
CA ASP A 316 9.93 14.91 7.87
C ASP A 316 10.98 14.04 8.57
N ALA A 317 10.57 13.16 9.47
CA ALA A 317 11.46 12.20 10.11
C ALA A 317 12.07 11.20 9.11
N ALA A 318 11.30 10.70 8.17
CA ALA A 318 11.78 9.82 7.11
C ALA A 318 12.73 10.53 6.14
N MET A 319 12.45 11.80 5.82
CA MET A 319 13.35 12.65 5.06
C MET A 319 14.70 12.85 5.77
N MET A 320 14.70 13.00 7.08
CA MET A 320 15.96 13.07 7.86
C MET A 320 16.74 11.75 7.83
N MET A 321 16.11 10.61 7.61
CA MET A 321 16.77 9.30 7.54
C MET A 321 17.47 9.07 6.20
N THR A 322 16.79 9.34 5.09
CA THR A 322 17.26 8.97 3.73
C THR A 322 17.15 10.10 2.71
N GLY A 323 16.82 11.32 3.11
CA GLY A 323 16.63 12.45 2.21
C GLY A 323 17.86 12.78 1.37
N MET A 324 19.08 12.44 1.84
CA MET A 324 20.31 12.57 1.07
C MET A 324 20.29 11.79 -0.24
N GLU A 325 19.47 10.76 -0.36
CA GLU A 325 19.30 10.00 -1.61
C GLU A 325 18.64 10.82 -2.74
N ALA A 326 18.01 11.94 -2.44
CA ALA A 326 17.52 12.87 -3.46
C ALA A 326 18.68 13.52 -4.27
N LEU A 327 19.93 13.51 -3.74
CA LEU A 327 21.12 13.86 -4.52
C LEU A 327 21.30 12.95 -5.75
N THR A 328 20.87 11.69 -5.66
CA THR A 328 20.84 10.77 -6.80
C THR A 328 19.88 11.27 -7.89
N ALA A 329 18.71 11.77 -7.51
CA ALA A 329 17.76 12.36 -8.48
C ALA A 329 18.36 13.60 -9.16
N SER A 330 19.01 14.49 -8.40
CA SER A 330 19.68 15.66 -8.94
C SER A 330 20.80 15.25 -9.90
N LYS A 331 21.66 14.31 -9.50
CA LYS A 331 22.79 13.82 -10.33
C LYS A 331 22.34 13.24 -11.67
N TYR A 332 21.24 12.49 -11.67
CA TYR A 332 20.72 11.82 -12.87
C TYR A 332 19.59 12.58 -13.57
N GLN A 333 19.32 13.82 -13.13
CA GLN A 333 18.26 14.67 -13.67
C GLN A 333 16.89 13.96 -13.72
N LEU A 334 16.53 13.36 -12.60
CA LEU A 334 15.26 12.69 -12.42
C LEU A 334 14.24 13.73 -11.93
N GLY A 335 13.23 14.03 -12.72
CA GLY A 335 12.14 14.92 -12.34
C GLY A 335 11.19 14.26 -11.34
N VAL A 336 11.64 14.04 -10.10
CA VAL A 336 10.85 13.49 -9.00
C VAL A 336 10.27 14.62 -8.17
N ILE A 337 9.00 14.50 -7.78
CA ILE A 337 8.32 15.43 -6.86
C ILE A 337 8.29 14.79 -5.47
N TYR A 338 9.06 15.31 -4.53
CA TYR A 338 9.03 14.88 -3.13
C TYR A 338 8.09 15.77 -2.33
N CYS A 339 6.94 15.23 -1.92
CA CYS A 339 6.01 15.88 -1.00
C CYS A 339 6.47 15.60 0.43
N LEU A 340 7.09 16.58 1.07
CA LEU A 340 7.55 16.51 2.45
C LEU A 340 6.42 16.91 3.39
N PHE A 341 5.84 15.93 4.09
CA PHE A 341 4.81 16.17 5.11
C PHE A 341 5.49 16.56 6.43
N ASN A 342 5.48 17.86 6.70
CA ASN A 342 6.21 18.48 7.81
C ASN A 342 5.24 18.85 8.94
N ASP A 343 5.26 18.09 10.04
CA ASP A 343 4.57 18.45 11.28
C ASP A 343 5.53 18.68 12.46
N GLY A 344 6.82 18.39 12.27
CA GLY A 344 7.89 18.55 13.28
C GLY A 344 7.90 17.43 14.33
N GLU A 345 7.24 16.29 14.05
CA GLU A 345 7.05 15.22 15.01
C GLU A 345 7.14 13.83 14.40
N ILE A 346 7.67 12.84 15.14
CA ILE A 346 7.51 11.41 14.87
C ILE A 346 6.22 10.97 15.59
N SER A 347 5.07 11.25 15.01
CA SER A 347 3.79 11.18 15.74
C SER A 347 2.91 9.99 15.37
N GLY A 348 3.24 9.23 14.32
CA GLY A 348 2.37 8.19 13.76
C GLY A 348 1.85 7.17 14.76
N GLU A 349 2.75 6.52 15.51
CA GLU A 349 2.36 5.49 16.48
C GLU A 349 2.00 6.05 17.86
N ILE A 350 2.66 7.13 18.29
CA ILE A 350 2.51 7.66 19.65
C ILE A 350 1.15 8.33 19.82
N ARG A 351 0.62 8.97 18.77
CA ARG A 351 -0.76 9.49 18.78
C ARG A 351 -1.80 8.39 18.96
N GLN A 352 -1.43 7.14 18.70
CA GLN A 352 -2.30 5.97 18.91
C GLN A 352 -2.29 5.48 20.37
N LEU A 353 -1.32 5.89 21.20
CA LEU A 353 -1.20 5.50 22.59
C LEU A 353 -1.79 6.57 23.51
N PRO A 354 -2.65 6.23 24.47
CA PRO A 354 -3.08 7.16 25.50
C PRO A 354 -1.91 7.48 26.42
N GLY A 355 -1.57 8.77 26.59
CA GLY A 355 -0.55 9.23 27.52
C GLY A 355 0.70 9.79 26.86
N GLN A 356 1.00 11.04 27.14
CA GLN A 356 1.96 11.83 26.40
C GLN A 356 3.41 11.44 26.65
N VAL A 357 4.16 11.28 25.55
CA VAL A 357 5.62 11.43 25.53
C VAL A 357 5.96 12.52 24.49
N THR A 358 5.33 13.69 24.65
CA THR A 358 5.36 14.78 23.66
C THR A 358 6.75 15.35 23.39
N GLN A 359 7.69 15.25 24.32
CA GLN A 359 9.05 15.79 24.09
C GLN A 359 9.94 14.83 23.29
N MET A 360 9.70 13.51 23.39
CA MET A 360 10.55 12.51 22.70
C MET A 360 10.22 12.35 21.22
N ILE A 361 9.05 12.82 20.79
CA ILE A 361 8.61 12.71 19.39
C ILE A 361 8.91 13.96 18.57
N LYS A 362 9.25 15.08 19.23
CA LYS A 362 9.58 16.32 18.53
C LYS A 362 10.91 16.19 17.81
N LEU A 363 10.90 16.53 16.56
CA LEU A 363 12.10 16.72 15.77
C LEU A 363 12.73 18.08 16.09
N GLY A 364 14.03 18.23 15.86
CA GLY A 364 14.67 19.53 15.85
C GLY A 364 14.17 20.39 14.67
N GLU A 365 14.31 21.69 14.78
CA GLU A 365 14.04 22.61 13.67
C GLU A 365 15.02 22.32 12.53
N ALA A 366 14.52 22.00 11.34
CA ALA A 366 15.30 21.78 10.14
C ALA A 366 15.10 22.94 9.16
N ASP A 367 16.20 23.42 8.59
CA ASP A 367 16.17 24.36 7.45
C ASP A 367 16.00 23.57 6.15
N TRP A 368 14.75 23.30 5.78
CA TRP A 368 14.44 22.53 4.58
C TRP A 368 14.81 23.23 3.28
N VAL A 369 14.83 24.56 3.27
CA VAL A 369 15.30 25.36 2.11
C VAL A 369 16.78 25.07 1.83
N SER A 370 17.62 25.25 2.85
CA SER A 370 19.06 24.98 2.73
C SER A 370 19.34 23.51 2.44
N PHE A 371 18.58 22.59 3.05
CA PHE A 371 18.70 21.16 2.80
C PHE A 371 18.38 20.82 1.34
N ALA A 372 17.26 21.28 0.78
CA ALA A 372 16.87 21.03 -0.60
C ALA A 372 17.96 21.52 -1.57
N HIS A 373 18.45 22.74 -1.39
CA HIS A 373 19.51 23.30 -2.21
C HIS A 373 20.83 22.52 -2.10
N ALA A 374 21.18 22.05 -0.90
CA ALA A 374 22.41 21.28 -0.68
C ALA A 374 22.41 19.94 -1.44
N ILE A 375 21.23 19.32 -1.63
CA ILE A 375 21.07 18.06 -2.38
C ILE A 375 20.66 18.29 -3.84
N GLY A 376 20.63 19.55 -4.31
CA GLY A 376 20.34 19.91 -5.69
C GLY A 376 18.87 19.76 -6.10
N CYS A 377 17.97 19.83 -5.12
CA CYS A 377 16.53 19.90 -5.36
C CYS A 377 16.05 21.35 -5.41
N GLU A 378 15.06 21.61 -6.24
CA GLU A 378 14.27 22.83 -6.13
C GLU A 378 13.39 22.77 -4.88
N TYR A 379 13.06 23.94 -4.32
CA TYR A 379 12.25 24.04 -3.11
C TYR A 379 10.98 24.84 -3.35
N VAL A 380 9.85 24.30 -2.90
CA VAL A 380 8.54 24.96 -2.92
C VAL A 380 7.89 24.76 -1.55
N ALA A 381 7.26 25.79 -0.99
CA ALA A 381 6.55 25.72 0.27
C ALA A 381 5.04 25.74 0.08
N ILE A 382 4.32 25.01 0.94
CA ILE A 382 2.88 25.10 1.14
C ILE A 382 2.64 25.33 2.63
N GLU A 383 2.43 26.58 3.01
CA GLU A 383 2.25 26.96 4.42
C GLU A 383 0.78 26.87 4.84
N ASP A 384 -0.14 27.15 3.93
CA ASP A 384 -1.57 27.04 4.12
C ASP A 384 -2.30 26.53 2.86
N ASN A 385 -3.64 26.49 2.92
CA ASN A 385 -4.43 25.92 1.83
C ASN A 385 -4.44 26.76 0.54
N ASP A 386 -4.14 28.05 0.61
CA ASP A 386 -4.20 28.95 -0.54
C ASP A 386 -2.94 28.80 -1.41
N ASP A 387 -1.86 28.26 -0.87
CA ASP A 387 -0.61 27.99 -1.58
C ASP A 387 -0.67 26.72 -2.45
N ILE A 388 -1.59 25.81 -2.21
CA ILE A 388 -1.60 24.43 -2.75
C ILE A 388 -1.49 24.44 -4.28
N GLU A 389 -2.39 25.14 -4.97
CA GLU A 389 -2.49 25.09 -6.44
C GLU A 389 -1.21 25.65 -7.09
N SER A 390 -0.75 26.83 -6.66
CA SER A 390 0.43 27.47 -7.24
C SER A 390 1.71 26.68 -6.99
N ALA A 391 1.81 26.04 -5.83
CA ALA A 391 2.95 25.19 -5.47
C ALA A 391 2.99 23.91 -6.32
N LEU A 392 1.83 23.28 -6.52
CA LEU A 392 1.72 22.09 -7.38
C LEU A 392 2.01 22.42 -8.85
N ASP A 393 1.46 23.52 -9.40
CA ASP A 393 1.77 23.98 -10.75
C ASP A 393 3.27 24.14 -10.95
N THR A 394 3.93 24.80 -9.99
CA THR A 394 5.38 25.01 -10.02
C THR A 394 6.15 23.69 -9.98
N ALA A 395 5.80 22.81 -9.05
CA ALA A 395 6.49 21.54 -8.86
C ALA A 395 6.35 20.61 -10.08
N PHE A 396 5.14 20.49 -10.64
CA PHE A 396 4.92 19.68 -11.82
C PHE A 396 5.64 20.25 -13.05
N SER A 397 5.68 21.58 -13.21
CA SER A 397 6.47 22.22 -14.27
C SER A 397 7.96 21.89 -14.14
N LEU A 398 8.56 22.06 -12.96
CA LEU A 398 9.96 21.73 -12.69
C LEU A 398 10.30 20.27 -12.96
N ALA A 399 9.40 19.35 -12.56
CA ALA A 399 9.58 17.93 -12.79
C ALA A 399 9.60 17.58 -14.30
N THR A 400 8.80 18.26 -15.13
CA THR A 400 8.84 18.07 -16.61
C THR A 400 10.17 18.54 -17.22
N GLU A 401 10.88 19.44 -16.55
CA GLU A 401 12.23 19.88 -16.92
C GLU A 401 13.34 18.94 -16.41
N ASN A 402 12.97 17.77 -15.87
CA ASN A 402 13.87 16.81 -15.22
C ASN A 402 14.60 17.36 -13.97
N ARG A 403 14.01 18.31 -13.29
CA ARG A 403 14.51 18.91 -12.06
C ARG A 403 13.79 18.29 -10.87
N PRO A 404 14.50 17.65 -9.92
CA PRO A 404 13.85 17.15 -8.71
C PRO A 404 13.41 18.33 -7.85
N VAL A 405 12.23 18.20 -7.25
CA VAL A 405 11.62 19.25 -6.43
C VAL A 405 11.13 18.72 -5.11
N MET A 406 11.40 19.44 -4.03
CA MET A 406 10.87 19.21 -2.69
C MET A 406 9.76 20.22 -2.40
N ILE A 407 8.56 19.72 -2.14
CA ILE A 407 7.43 20.53 -1.68
C ILE A 407 7.35 20.35 -0.16
N ASP A 408 7.70 21.38 0.61
CA ASP A 408 7.55 21.38 2.08
C ASP A 408 6.13 21.78 2.46
N ILE A 409 5.39 20.86 3.07
CA ILE A 409 3.96 20.98 3.37
C ILE A 409 3.76 21.05 4.87
N LEU A 410 3.37 22.22 5.39
CA LEU A 410 3.00 22.37 6.80
C LEU A 410 1.64 21.72 7.07
N ILE A 411 1.65 20.39 7.19
CA ILE A 411 0.44 19.56 7.22
C ILE A 411 -0.31 19.64 8.55
N ASP A 412 -1.65 19.58 8.49
CA ASP A 412 -2.53 19.50 9.66
C ASP A 412 -2.91 18.05 9.98
N TYR A 413 -2.28 17.48 11.01
CA TYR A 413 -2.60 16.15 11.53
C TYR A 413 -3.49 16.19 12.78
N SER A 414 -4.24 17.28 13.02
CA SER A 414 -5.16 17.37 14.16
C SER A 414 -6.31 16.35 14.10
N ARG A 415 -6.71 15.95 12.89
CA ARG A 415 -7.64 14.84 12.65
C ARG A 415 -6.87 13.59 12.21
N GLN A 416 -7.32 12.43 12.67
CA GLN A 416 -6.72 11.15 12.31
C GLN A 416 -7.49 10.47 11.17
N SER A 417 -6.81 9.57 10.45
CA SER A 417 -7.43 8.69 9.46
C SER A 417 -8.42 7.73 10.12
N ALA A 418 -9.41 7.25 9.38
CA ALA A 418 -10.35 6.23 9.86
C ALA A 418 -9.60 4.96 10.30
N PHE A 419 -8.52 4.61 9.60
CA PHE A 419 -7.65 3.50 9.95
C PHE A 419 -7.02 3.68 11.33
N SER A 420 -6.41 4.83 11.60
CA SER A 420 -5.77 5.11 12.90
C SER A 420 -6.78 5.14 14.05
N GLU A 421 -7.98 5.67 13.81
CA GLU A 421 -9.08 5.66 14.79
C GLU A 421 -9.56 4.22 15.08
N GLY A 422 -9.74 3.42 14.04
CA GLY A 422 -10.20 2.04 14.16
C GLY A 422 -9.20 1.13 14.88
N ILE A 423 -7.91 1.28 14.62
CA ILE A 423 -6.86 0.55 15.36
C ILE A 423 -6.90 0.88 16.85
N ARG A 424 -7.09 2.15 17.21
CA ARG A 424 -7.25 2.54 18.63
C ARG A 424 -8.41 1.82 19.30
N ALA A 425 -9.52 1.63 18.59
CA ALA A 425 -10.67 0.94 19.12
C ALA A 425 -10.45 -0.58 19.29
N THR A 426 -9.59 -1.18 18.45
CA THR A 426 -9.31 -2.64 18.45
C THR A 426 -8.14 -3.03 19.35
N ARG A 427 -7.08 -2.24 19.43
CA ARG A 427 -5.88 -2.53 20.24
C ARG A 427 -6.16 -2.93 21.69
N PRO A 428 -7.07 -2.27 22.45
CA PRO A 428 -7.36 -2.67 23.84
C PRO A 428 -7.89 -4.09 23.98
N LYS A 429 -8.50 -4.67 22.93
CA LYS A 429 -9.06 -6.04 23.01
C LYS A 429 -7.97 -7.11 23.17
N HIS A 430 -6.77 -6.85 22.66
CA HIS A 430 -5.65 -7.79 22.65
C HIS A 430 -4.69 -7.66 23.84
N PHE A 431 -4.82 -6.60 24.66
CA PHE A 431 -3.98 -6.43 25.84
C PHE A 431 -4.49 -7.23 27.04
N ALA A 432 -3.55 -7.73 27.86
CA ALA A 432 -3.90 -8.33 29.15
C ALA A 432 -4.62 -7.32 30.08
N TYR A 433 -5.55 -7.81 30.90
CA TYR A 433 -6.39 -6.97 31.75
C TYR A 433 -5.64 -5.91 32.59
N PRO A 434 -4.48 -6.21 33.23
CA PRO A 434 -3.71 -5.20 33.97
C PRO A 434 -3.16 -4.06 33.09
N SER A 435 -2.86 -4.35 31.83
CA SER A 435 -2.40 -3.34 30.88
C SER A 435 -3.54 -2.45 30.41
N LYS A 436 -4.73 -3.02 30.15
CA LYS A 436 -5.96 -2.28 29.86
C LYS A 436 -6.32 -1.30 30.98
N ALA A 437 -6.30 -1.76 32.25
CA ALA A 437 -6.62 -0.94 33.41
C ALA A 437 -5.65 0.25 33.54
N ARG A 438 -4.34 0.05 33.29
CA ARG A 438 -3.34 1.12 33.30
C ARG A 438 -3.55 2.14 32.17
N MET A 439 -3.91 1.68 30.96
CA MET A 439 -4.21 2.55 29.83
C MET A 439 -5.44 3.42 30.11
N PHE A 440 -6.53 2.83 30.61
CA PHE A 440 -7.75 3.56 30.97
C PHE A 440 -7.51 4.57 32.10
N ALA A 441 -6.73 4.21 33.11
CA ALA A 441 -6.40 5.11 34.21
C ALA A 441 -5.58 6.33 33.73
N ARG A 442 -4.66 6.16 32.77
CA ARG A 442 -3.90 7.25 32.14
C ARG A 442 -4.79 8.15 31.30
N ALA A 443 -5.62 7.58 30.43
CA ALA A 443 -6.55 8.34 29.60
C ALA A 443 -7.56 9.15 30.43
N LEU A 444 -8.02 8.60 31.57
CA LEU A 444 -8.89 9.32 32.50
C LEU A 444 -8.17 10.47 33.19
N LYS A 445 -6.91 10.27 33.59
CA LYS A 445 -6.07 11.29 34.22
C LYS A 445 -5.82 12.47 33.28
N GLU A 446 -5.59 12.23 31.99
CA GLU A 446 -5.42 13.27 30.97
C GLU A 446 -6.69 14.08 30.72
N LYS A 447 -7.86 13.44 30.70
CA LYS A 447 -9.16 14.15 30.58
C LYS A 447 -9.50 15.03 31.78
N ILE A 448 -8.90 14.76 32.94
CA ILE A 448 -9.19 15.49 34.21
C ILE A 448 -8.18 16.60 34.44
N ILE A 449 -6.94 16.45 33.96
CA ILE A 449 -5.81 17.35 34.28
C ILE A 449 -5.42 18.23 33.06
N GLY A 450 -5.77 17.83 31.82
CA GLY A 450 -5.62 18.63 30.62
C GLY A 450 -6.84 19.45 30.35
#